data_41b67a575b58806e55f6e32fb49e335f
#
_entry.id   41b67a575b58806e55f6e32fb49e335f
#
_cell.length_a   1.000
_cell.length_b   1.000
_cell.length_c   1.000
_cell.angle_alpha   90.00
_cell.angle_beta   90.00
_cell.angle_gamma   90.00
#
_symmetry.space_group_name_H-M   'P 1'
#
loop_
_entity.id
_entity.type
_entity.pdbx_description
1 polymer ?
#
loop_
_entity_poly.entity_id
_entity_poly.type
_entity_poly.pdbx_seq_one_letter_code
_entity_poly.pdbx_strand_id
1 'polypeptide(L)'
;ATLRTATSEARLNHSVKLARPLDLQARQFELSPYVLGAWLGDGTTDAAQITTADDEMIMRLEAEGLVVKPTSSFMRYSLLLPAPAVEPRLCVVCGGEFTPRTNQIKTCGRSCGGRSRGTEQLHPICVDCGAVCTGLVRCQACRDDHGTVKALLRKVGVLGDKHIPMAYLRASEAQRRDLLAGLLDTDGTVTKSGCVQFTTTDPRLHEDVLELIHGLGYRTGVSRKAVTGRRPESSVAFTTTFSSDEDVFWLPRKVLKHKELRGRQFQRRDSRFIVDARRVESVPVRCVQVDNEDHLYLASRSMIPTHNSTLGIDIARTASIKHNLTTAVFSLEMSRTEITMRILS
;
A
#
# COMPACT_ATOMS: atom_id res chain seq x y z
N ALA A 1 -18.83 32.81 9.87
CA ALA A 1 -19.27 32.16 8.65
C ALA A 1 -20.04 30.88 9.01
N THR A 2 -21.18 30.65 8.39
CA THR A 2 -21.96 29.42 8.59
C THR A 2 -21.39 28.34 7.63
N LEU A 3 -21.13 27.14 8.15
CA LEU A 3 -20.64 26.03 7.35
C LEU A 3 -21.67 25.44 6.39
N ARG A 4 -22.91 25.93 6.45
CA ARG A 4 -24.04 25.48 5.62
C ARG A 4 -24.73 26.66 4.96
N THR A 5 -25.29 26.41 3.78
CA THR A 5 -26.13 27.38 3.08
C THR A 5 -27.40 27.67 3.89
N ALA A 6 -27.92 28.90 3.81
CA ALA A 6 -29.18 29.31 4.45
C ALA A 6 -30.44 28.86 3.71
N THR A 7 -30.32 27.96 2.72
CA THR A 7 -31.44 27.42 1.94
C THR A 7 -32.12 26.26 2.67
N SER A 8 -33.35 25.92 2.26
CA SER A 8 -34.13 24.78 2.79
C SER A 8 -33.37 23.44 2.76
N GLU A 9 -32.43 23.28 1.84
CA GLU A 9 -31.44 22.20 1.82
C GLU A 9 -30.11 22.73 2.34
N ALA A 10 -29.87 22.64 3.64
CA ALA A 10 -28.65 23.11 4.30
C ALA A 10 -27.40 22.35 3.80
N ARG A 11 -26.86 22.76 2.66
CA ARG A 11 -25.67 22.16 2.00
C ARG A 11 -24.39 22.74 2.57
N LEU A 12 -23.36 21.91 2.71
CA LEU A 12 -22.00 22.35 3.07
C LEU A 12 -21.48 23.30 1.97
N ASN A 13 -20.96 24.46 2.38
CA ASN A 13 -20.54 25.55 1.48
C ASN A 13 -19.05 25.86 1.51
N HIS A 14 -18.28 25.21 2.39
CA HIS A 14 -16.84 25.34 2.45
C HIS A 14 -16.17 24.01 2.14
N SER A 15 -15.23 24.02 1.21
CA SER A 15 -14.49 22.82 0.82
C SER A 15 -13.04 23.13 0.52
N VAL A 16 -12.19 22.11 0.64
CA VAL A 16 -10.79 22.12 0.23
C VAL A 16 -10.65 21.15 -0.93
N LYS A 17 -9.95 21.55 -1.98
CA LYS A 17 -9.62 20.65 -3.09
C LYS A 17 -8.80 19.47 -2.60
N LEU A 18 -8.97 18.30 -3.22
CA LEU A 18 -8.11 17.15 -2.96
C LEU A 18 -6.71 17.42 -3.51
N ALA A 19 -5.71 16.86 -2.85
CA ALA A 19 -4.39 16.74 -3.44
C ALA A 19 -4.45 15.82 -4.66
N ARG A 20 -3.60 16.06 -5.63
CA ARG A 20 -3.30 15.09 -6.68
C ARG A 20 -2.55 13.89 -6.07
N PRO A 21 -2.44 12.76 -6.78
CA PRO A 21 -1.55 11.69 -6.35
C PRO A 21 -0.16 12.24 -6.02
N LEU A 22 0.42 11.78 -4.91
CA LEU A 22 1.78 12.17 -4.53
C LEU A 22 2.75 11.79 -5.65
N ASP A 23 3.55 12.73 -6.11
CA ASP A 23 4.63 12.47 -7.06
C ASP A 23 5.92 12.11 -6.31
N LEU A 24 6.17 10.83 -6.18
CA LEU A 24 7.30 10.27 -5.43
C LEU A 24 8.12 9.35 -6.33
N GLN A 25 9.41 9.26 -6.03
CA GLN A 25 10.32 8.42 -6.80
C GLN A 25 10.00 6.92 -6.65
N ALA A 26 10.27 6.17 -7.71
CA ALA A 26 10.19 4.72 -7.66
C ALA A 26 11.25 4.15 -6.71
N ARG A 27 10.88 3.10 -5.98
CA ARG A 27 11.76 2.37 -5.05
C ARG A 27 11.97 0.95 -5.55
N GLN A 28 13.11 0.40 -5.23
CA GLN A 28 13.35 -1.03 -5.44
C GLN A 28 12.81 -1.81 -4.25
N PHE A 29 11.97 -2.80 -4.55
CA PHE A 29 11.39 -3.70 -3.56
C PHE A 29 11.77 -5.14 -3.88
N GLU A 30 12.21 -5.90 -2.91
CA GLU A 30 12.42 -7.34 -3.04
C GLU A 30 11.09 -8.09 -3.12
N LEU A 31 10.03 -7.56 -2.52
CA LEU A 31 8.65 -8.06 -2.63
C LEU A 31 7.82 -7.05 -3.41
N SER A 32 7.23 -7.48 -4.54
CA SER A 32 6.39 -6.63 -5.38
C SER A 32 5.28 -5.96 -4.56
N PRO A 33 4.97 -4.66 -4.81
CA PRO A 33 3.86 -3.97 -4.15
C PRO A 33 2.51 -4.70 -4.32
N TYR A 34 2.23 -5.24 -5.50
CA TYR A 34 1.02 -6.02 -5.74
C TYR A 34 0.97 -7.28 -4.87
N VAL A 35 2.07 -8.03 -4.81
CA VAL A 35 2.16 -9.25 -3.98
C VAL A 35 1.98 -8.93 -2.50
N LEU A 36 2.58 -7.84 -2.02
CA LEU A 36 2.38 -7.38 -0.64
C LEU A 36 0.90 -7.04 -0.40
N GLY A 37 0.27 -6.28 -1.30
CA GLY A 37 -1.15 -5.92 -1.20
C GLY A 37 -2.06 -7.15 -1.14
N ALA A 38 -1.85 -8.10 -2.04
CA ALA A 38 -2.61 -9.36 -2.08
C ALA A 38 -2.42 -10.19 -0.79
N TRP A 39 -1.19 -10.25 -0.28
CA TRP A 39 -0.92 -10.96 0.97
C TRP A 39 -1.50 -10.24 2.19
N LEU A 40 -1.49 -8.91 2.22
CA LEU A 40 -2.12 -8.14 3.31
C LEU A 40 -3.63 -8.36 3.38
N GLY A 41 -4.32 -8.56 2.25
CA GLY A 41 -5.71 -8.98 2.20
C GLY A 41 -5.85 -10.44 2.67
N ASP A 42 -5.72 -11.38 1.76
CA ASP A 42 -6.06 -12.80 1.95
C ASP A 42 -4.91 -13.67 2.49
N GLY A 43 -3.75 -13.09 2.84
CA GLY A 43 -2.61 -13.84 3.34
C GLY A 43 -2.77 -14.36 4.76
N THR A 44 -2.15 -15.49 5.06
CA THR A 44 -2.02 -16.02 6.44
C THR A 44 -1.01 -15.18 7.21
N THR A 45 -1.38 -14.64 8.36
CA THR A 45 -0.63 -13.64 9.13
C THR A 45 0.81 -14.04 9.48
N ASP A 46 1.07 -15.31 9.71
CA ASP A 46 2.37 -15.87 10.15
C ASP A 46 3.07 -16.73 9.08
N ALA A 47 2.51 -16.78 7.86
CA ALA A 47 3.03 -17.60 6.79
C ALA A 47 2.96 -16.91 5.41
N ALA A 48 3.86 -17.29 4.52
CA ALA A 48 3.82 -16.89 3.11
C ALA A 48 2.79 -17.75 2.35
N GLN A 49 1.53 -17.61 2.72
CA GLN A 49 0.41 -18.35 2.16
C GLN A 49 -0.74 -17.39 1.88
N ILE A 50 -1.56 -17.71 0.90
CA ILE A 50 -2.79 -16.99 0.57
C ILE A 50 -3.95 -17.97 0.50
N THR A 51 -5.15 -17.52 0.87
CA THR A 51 -6.37 -18.31 0.76
C THR A 51 -7.24 -17.68 -0.32
N THR A 52 -7.47 -18.39 -1.42
CA THR A 52 -8.29 -17.89 -2.52
C THR A 52 -9.00 -19.02 -3.24
N ALA A 53 -10.21 -18.75 -3.72
CA ALA A 53 -10.95 -19.62 -4.63
C ALA A 53 -10.82 -19.16 -6.10
N ASP A 54 -9.98 -18.13 -6.35
CA ASP A 54 -9.92 -17.43 -7.61
C ASP A 54 -8.65 -17.78 -8.36
N ASP A 55 -8.78 -18.51 -9.45
CA ASP A 55 -7.66 -18.91 -10.29
C ASP A 55 -6.99 -17.70 -10.98
N GLU A 56 -7.74 -16.62 -11.27
CA GLU A 56 -7.15 -15.38 -11.83
C GLU A 56 -6.16 -14.76 -10.84
N MET A 57 -6.43 -14.85 -9.52
CA MET A 57 -5.49 -14.38 -8.48
C MET A 57 -4.19 -15.20 -8.49
N ILE A 58 -4.29 -16.52 -8.66
CA ILE A 58 -3.11 -17.40 -8.75
C ILE A 58 -2.28 -17.01 -9.97
N MET A 59 -2.91 -16.93 -11.15
CA MET A 59 -2.24 -16.52 -12.39
C MET A 59 -1.57 -15.14 -12.26
N ARG A 60 -2.22 -14.21 -11.59
CA ARG A 60 -1.66 -12.87 -11.38
C ARG A 60 -0.44 -12.90 -10.47
N LEU A 61 -0.47 -13.66 -9.38
CA LEU A 61 0.69 -13.83 -8.48
C LEU A 61 1.87 -14.51 -9.19
N GLU A 62 1.60 -15.46 -10.09
CA GLU A 62 2.61 -16.08 -10.94
C GLU A 62 3.19 -15.09 -11.97
N ALA A 63 2.38 -14.20 -12.52
CA ALA A 63 2.83 -13.12 -13.39
C ALA A 63 3.74 -12.11 -12.67
N GLU A 64 3.60 -11.96 -11.34
CA GLU A 64 4.54 -11.20 -10.49
C GLU A 64 5.86 -11.94 -10.20
N GLY A 65 6.06 -13.10 -10.81
CA GLY A 65 7.29 -13.89 -10.69
C GLY A 65 7.30 -14.88 -9.52
N LEU A 66 6.18 -15.14 -8.87
CA LEU A 66 6.09 -16.13 -7.81
C LEU A 66 5.80 -17.53 -8.39
N VAL A 67 6.09 -18.55 -7.61
CA VAL A 67 5.63 -19.92 -7.81
C VAL A 67 4.55 -20.20 -6.77
N VAL A 68 3.31 -20.42 -7.21
CA VAL A 68 2.17 -20.66 -6.32
C VAL A 68 1.86 -22.15 -6.28
N LYS A 69 1.86 -22.76 -5.08
CA LYS A 69 1.63 -24.20 -4.92
C LYS A 69 0.47 -24.46 -3.96
N PRO A 70 -0.46 -25.34 -4.30
CA PRO A 70 -1.51 -25.74 -3.38
C PRO A 70 -0.90 -26.40 -2.14
N THR A 71 -1.55 -26.19 -0.99
CA THR A 71 -1.24 -26.87 0.27
C THR A 71 -2.21 -28.04 0.50
N SER A 72 -2.05 -28.76 1.61
CA SER A 72 -3.02 -29.78 2.04
C SER A 72 -4.36 -29.20 2.49
N SER A 73 -4.42 -27.88 2.77
CA SER A 73 -5.64 -27.19 3.16
C SER A 73 -6.40 -26.69 1.94
N PHE A 74 -7.72 -26.79 1.97
CA PHE A 74 -8.60 -26.36 0.88
C PHE A 74 -8.43 -24.86 0.56
N MET A 75 -8.31 -24.52 -0.71
CA MET A 75 -8.15 -23.15 -1.25
C MET A 75 -6.93 -22.37 -0.70
N ARG A 76 -5.97 -23.04 -0.06
CA ARG A 76 -4.78 -22.41 0.49
C ARG A 76 -3.56 -22.73 -0.34
N TYR A 77 -2.79 -21.70 -0.68
CA TYR A 77 -1.63 -21.79 -1.55
C TYR A 77 -0.39 -21.22 -0.87
N SER A 78 0.75 -21.87 -1.03
CA SER A 78 2.07 -21.39 -0.60
C SER A 78 2.66 -20.48 -1.67
N LEU A 79 3.17 -19.33 -1.28
CA LEU A 79 3.88 -18.39 -2.12
C LEU A 79 5.37 -18.65 -2.02
N LEU A 80 6.00 -18.97 -3.14
CA LEU A 80 7.40 -19.35 -3.23
C LEU A 80 8.12 -18.44 -4.23
N LEU A 81 9.39 -18.19 -3.99
CA LEU A 81 10.27 -17.63 -5.01
C LEU A 81 10.64 -18.71 -6.03
N PRO A 82 10.86 -18.34 -7.31
CA PRO A 82 11.39 -19.27 -8.28
C PRO A 82 12.73 -19.80 -7.80
N ALA A 83 13.00 -21.07 -8.11
CA ALA A 83 14.31 -21.64 -7.81
C ALA A 83 15.37 -20.87 -8.62
N PRO A 84 16.49 -20.48 -7.99
CA PRO A 84 17.58 -19.84 -8.72
C PRO A 84 18.07 -20.77 -9.82
N ALA A 85 18.40 -20.19 -10.96
CA ALA A 85 19.01 -20.94 -12.07
C ALA A 85 20.32 -21.55 -11.59
N VAL A 86 20.50 -22.84 -11.88
CA VAL A 86 21.79 -23.50 -11.65
C VAL A 86 22.51 -23.55 -13.00
N GLU A 87 23.74 -23.07 -13.05
CA GLU A 87 24.51 -23.04 -14.27
C GLU A 87 24.76 -24.45 -14.82
N PRO A 88 24.76 -24.61 -16.15
CA PRO A 88 25.15 -25.84 -16.80
C PRO A 88 26.55 -26.25 -16.36
N ARG A 89 26.78 -27.55 -16.23
CA ARG A 89 28.08 -28.12 -15.86
C ARG A 89 28.34 -29.42 -16.58
N LEU A 90 29.60 -29.83 -16.58
CA LEU A 90 29.99 -31.10 -17.16
C LEU A 90 29.69 -32.28 -16.22
N CYS A 91 29.15 -33.34 -16.74
CA CYS A 91 28.94 -34.58 -15.99
C CYS A 91 30.29 -35.21 -15.60
N VAL A 92 30.50 -35.45 -14.30
CA VAL A 92 31.75 -36.03 -13.78
C VAL A 92 32.06 -37.45 -14.29
N VAL A 93 31.10 -38.13 -14.93
CA VAL A 93 31.24 -39.48 -15.42
C VAL A 93 31.41 -39.55 -16.94
N CYS A 94 30.65 -38.79 -17.70
CA CYS A 94 30.68 -38.86 -19.15
C CYS A 94 31.17 -37.59 -19.84
N GLY A 95 31.48 -36.52 -19.11
CA GLY A 95 31.94 -35.24 -19.65
C GLY A 95 30.87 -34.43 -20.41
N GLY A 96 29.66 -34.95 -20.58
CA GLY A 96 28.58 -34.25 -21.27
C GLY A 96 28.04 -33.10 -20.44
N GLU A 97 27.78 -31.98 -21.12
CA GLU A 97 27.15 -30.81 -20.47
C GLU A 97 25.69 -31.10 -20.09
N PHE A 98 25.28 -30.65 -18.94
CA PHE A 98 23.89 -30.76 -18.48
C PHE A 98 23.55 -29.66 -17.48
N THR A 99 22.26 -29.28 -17.37
CA THR A 99 21.77 -28.36 -16.38
C THR A 99 21.19 -29.14 -15.20
N PRO A 100 21.83 -29.12 -14.03
CA PRO A 100 21.35 -29.85 -12.87
C PRO A 100 20.17 -29.13 -12.22
N ARG A 101 19.27 -29.88 -11.58
CA ARG A 101 18.14 -29.30 -10.80
C ARG A 101 18.58 -28.68 -9.46
N THR A 102 19.73 -29.12 -8.94
CA THR A 102 20.32 -28.61 -7.69
C THR A 102 21.84 -28.62 -7.79
N ASN A 103 22.53 -27.81 -6.98
CA ASN A 103 23.99 -27.75 -6.98
C ASN A 103 24.69 -29.06 -6.61
N GLN A 104 23.95 -30.02 -6.03
CA GLN A 104 24.51 -31.31 -5.62
C GLN A 104 24.60 -32.33 -6.76
N ILE A 105 23.84 -32.17 -7.85
CA ILE A 105 23.78 -33.15 -8.94
C ILE A 105 25.02 -33.01 -9.81
N LYS A 106 25.90 -34.05 -9.78
CA LYS A 106 27.16 -34.10 -10.50
C LYS A 106 27.05 -34.83 -11.85
N THR A 107 25.96 -35.53 -12.07
CA THR A 107 25.80 -36.45 -13.23
C THR A 107 24.55 -36.10 -14.01
N CYS A 108 24.63 -36.27 -15.32
CA CYS A 108 23.56 -35.91 -16.26
C CYS A 108 22.31 -36.82 -16.16
N GLY A 109 22.38 -37.93 -15.46
CA GLY A 109 21.27 -38.86 -15.34
C GLY A 109 21.57 -40.09 -14.46
N ARG A 110 20.54 -40.95 -14.30
CA ARG A 110 20.61 -42.14 -13.43
C ARG A 110 21.75 -43.11 -13.77
N SER A 111 22.03 -43.33 -15.05
CA SER A 111 23.11 -44.22 -15.50
C SER A 111 24.50 -43.71 -15.12
N CYS A 112 24.73 -42.42 -15.24
CA CYS A 112 25.98 -41.80 -14.76
C CYS A 112 26.01 -41.70 -13.24
N GLY A 113 24.87 -41.48 -12.57
CA GLY A 113 24.74 -41.48 -11.11
C GLY A 113 25.10 -42.81 -10.47
N GLY A 114 24.70 -43.93 -11.08
CA GLY A 114 25.09 -45.28 -10.62
C GLY A 114 26.59 -45.54 -10.72
N ARG A 115 27.29 -44.95 -11.72
CA ARG A 115 28.75 -45.07 -11.92
C ARG A 115 29.59 -44.12 -11.11
N SER A 116 28.99 -43.06 -10.50
CA SER A 116 29.71 -42.06 -9.74
C SER A 116 29.95 -42.46 -8.26
N ARG A 117 29.64 -43.69 -7.85
CA ARG A 117 29.89 -44.19 -6.51
C ARG A 117 31.38 -44.14 -6.19
N GLY A 118 31.81 -43.26 -5.30
CA GLY A 118 33.21 -43.09 -4.88
C GLY A 118 33.88 -41.77 -5.30
N THR A 119 33.22 -40.92 -6.06
CA THR A 119 33.76 -39.59 -6.36
C THR A 119 33.59 -38.63 -5.18
N GLU A 120 34.63 -37.79 -4.98
CA GLU A 120 34.70 -36.76 -3.94
C GLU A 120 33.40 -35.97 -3.76
N GLN A 121 32.96 -35.75 -2.53
CA GLN A 121 31.77 -34.94 -2.27
C GLN A 121 32.04 -33.51 -2.69
N LEU A 122 31.35 -33.01 -3.72
CA LEU A 122 31.31 -31.58 -3.98
C LEU A 122 30.57 -30.91 -2.84
N HIS A 123 31.19 -29.95 -2.20
CA HIS A 123 30.49 -29.06 -1.27
C HIS A 123 29.79 -27.98 -2.10
N PRO A 124 28.46 -27.99 -2.22
CA PRO A 124 27.75 -26.96 -2.98
C PRO A 124 28.00 -25.60 -2.35
N ILE A 125 28.24 -24.63 -3.21
CA ILE A 125 28.45 -23.23 -2.80
C ILE A 125 27.11 -22.48 -2.93
N CYS A 126 26.80 -21.66 -1.95
CA CYS A 126 25.63 -20.78 -1.99
C CYS A 126 25.72 -19.82 -3.19
N VAL A 127 24.67 -19.73 -3.99
CA VAL A 127 24.63 -18.84 -5.16
C VAL A 127 24.67 -17.35 -4.81
N ASP A 128 24.30 -17.00 -3.58
CA ASP A 128 24.23 -15.60 -3.16
C ASP A 128 25.52 -15.13 -2.45
N CYS A 129 26.07 -15.92 -1.53
CA CYS A 129 27.18 -15.48 -0.68
C CYS A 129 28.47 -16.29 -0.85
N GLY A 130 28.50 -17.33 -1.69
CA GLY A 130 29.67 -18.19 -1.91
C GLY A 130 30.00 -19.14 -0.74
N ALA A 131 29.26 -19.13 0.36
CA ALA A 131 29.52 -20.02 1.49
C ALA A 131 29.21 -21.46 1.15
N VAL A 132 30.01 -22.40 1.69
CA VAL A 132 29.73 -23.82 1.57
C VAL A 132 28.38 -24.14 2.22
N CYS A 133 27.50 -24.82 1.51
CA CYS A 133 26.20 -25.21 2.01
C CYS A 133 25.89 -26.68 1.67
N THR A 134 25.11 -27.34 2.54
CA THR A 134 24.71 -28.72 2.36
C THR A 134 23.27 -28.79 1.85
N GLY A 135 23.07 -29.40 0.70
CA GLY A 135 21.76 -29.83 0.24
C GLY A 135 20.94 -28.84 -0.57
N LEU A 136 21.27 -27.55 -0.60
CA LEU A 136 20.44 -26.53 -1.21
C LEU A 136 21.24 -25.58 -2.09
N VAL A 137 20.57 -24.85 -2.98
CA VAL A 137 21.19 -23.83 -3.84
C VAL A 137 21.64 -22.62 -3.02
N ARG A 138 21.01 -22.38 -1.87
CA ARG A 138 21.31 -21.31 -0.91
C ARG A 138 21.64 -21.87 0.46
N CYS A 139 22.59 -21.25 1.16
CA CYS A 139 22.85 -21.56 2.58
C CYS A 139 21.64 -21.15 3.44
N GLN A 140 21.61 -21.65 4.70
CA GLN A 140 20.48 -21.36 5.58
C GLN A 140 20.34 -19.86 5.85
N ALA A 141 21.45 -19.14 6.07
CA ALA A 141 21.43 -17.70 6.31
C ALA A 141 20.79 -16.91 5.15
N CYS A 142 21.20 -17.18 3.90
CA CYS A 142 20.60 -16.51 2.73
C CYS A 142 19.12 -16.88 2.52
N ARG A 143 18.72 -18.11 2.87
CA ARG A 143 17.31 -18.52 2.83
C ARG A 143 16.47 -17.77 3.86
N ASP A 144 17.01 -17.57 5.05
CA ASP A 144 16.32 -16.90 6.15
C ASP A 144 16.28 -15.38 5.96
N ASP A 145 17.22 -14.80 5.21
CA ASP A 145 17.28 -13.38 4.90
C ASP A 145 16.38 -12.99 3.71
N HIS A 146 16.54 -13.66 2.55
CA HIS A 146 15.86 -13.27 1.31
C HIS A 146 15.44 -14.44 0.42
N GLY A 147 15.82 -15.66 0.76
CA GLY A 147 15.63 -16.85 -0.08
C GLY A 147 14.21 -17.42 -0.11
N THR A 148 13.27 -16.83 0.61
CA THR A 148 11.86 -17.25 0.65
C THR A 148 10.93 -16.05 0.77
N VAL A 149 9.71 -16.15 0.25
CA VAL A 149 8.69 -15.10 0.43
C VAL A 149 8.44 -14.83 1.93
N LYS A 150 8.48 -15.87 2.78
CA LYS A 150 8.35 -15.69 4.24
C LYS A 150 9.49 -14.83 4.83
N ALA A 151 10.72 -15.02 4.35
CA ALA A 151 11.85 -14.20 4.76
C ALA A 151 11.65 -12.73 4.34
N LEU A 152 11.21 -12.50 3.09
CA LEU A 152 10.91 -11.17 2.60
C LEU A 152 9.81 -10.48 3.41
N LEU A 153 8.70 -11.17 3.72
CA LEU A 153 7.62 -10.64 4.57
C LEU A 153 8.11 -10.28 5.97
N ARG A 154 9.03 -11.10 6.54
CA ARG A 154 9.68 -10.79 7.84
C ARG A 154 10.57 -9.57 7.75
N LYS A 155 11.39 -9.47 6.70
CA LYS A 155 12.31 -8.33 6.46
C LYS A 155 11.57 -7.02 6.26
N VAL A 156 10.44 -7.07 5.58
CA VAL A 156 9.53 -5.93 5.40
C VAL A 156 8.78 -5.58 6.69
N GLY A 157 8.75 -6.49 7.68
CA GLY A 157 8.18 -6.27 9.01
C GLY A 157 6.68 -6.56 9.13
N VAL A 158 6.06 -7.20 8.13
CA VAL A 158 4.61 -7.42 8.11
C VAL A 158 4.18 -8.82 8.58
N LEU A 159 5.13 -9.75 8.72
CA LEU A 159 4.83 -11.11 9.17
C LEU A 159 4.48 -11.10 10.66
N GLY A 160 3.28 -11.54 11.00
CA GLY A 160 2.74 -11.49 12.38
C GLY A 160 1.97 -10.20 12.71
N ASP A 161 2.16 -9.12 11.95
CA ASP A 161 1.52 -7.82 12.18
C ASP A 161 1.23 -7.13 10.82
N LYS A 162 0.05 -7.36 10.29
CA LYS A 162 -0.35 -6.85 8.97
C LYS A 162 -0.50 -5.32 8.99
N HIS A 163 0.35 -4.63 8.25
CA HIS A 163 0.30 -3.20 8.03
C HIS A 163 0.97 -2.83 6.72
N ILE A 164 0.79 -1.61 6.23
CA ILE A 164 1.54 -1.13 5.06
C ILE A 164 2.79 -0.39 5.53
N PRO A 165 4.00 -0.91 5.24
CA PRO A 165 5.22 -0.23 5.64
C PRO A 165 5.36 1.14 4.97
N MET A 166 5.94 2.10 5.69
CA MET A 166 6.12 3.49 5.21
C MET A 166 6.85 3.56 3.86
N ALA A 167 7.79 2.66 3.61
CA ALA A 167 8.51 2.60 2.34
C ALA A 167 7.56 2.40 1.14
N TYR A 168 6.50 1.58 1.30
CA TYR A 168 5.50 1.34 0.27
C TYR A 168 4.50 2.50 0.17
N LEU A 169 4.11 3.11 1.29
CA LEU A 169 3.26 4.32 1.30
C LEU A 169 3.96 5.52 0.64
N ARG A 170 5.28 5.54 0.60
CA ARG A 170 6.12 6.61 0.01
C ARG A 170 6.86 6.15 -1.25
N ALA A 171 6.33 5.17 -1.96
CA ALA A 171 6.80 4.73 -3.27
C ALA A 171 6.18 5.59 -4.41
N SER A 172 6.57 5.33 -5.65
CA SER A 172 5.97 6.01 -6.81
C SER A 172 4.47 5.77 -6.91
N GLU A 173 3.78 6.61 -7.65
CA GLU A 173 2.34 6.47 -7.87
C GLU A 173 1.99 5.08 -8.43
N ALA A 174 2.72 4.61 -9.46
CA ALA A 174 2.50 3.29 -10.06
C ALA A 174 2.63 2.17 -9.02
N GLN A 175 3.68 2.18 -8.21
CA GLN A 175 3.89 1.18 -7.17
C GLN A 175 2.81 1.19 -6.07
N ARG A 176 2.31 2.38 -5.71
CA ARG A 176 1.19 2.50 -4.76
C ARG A 176 -0.14 2.05 -5.38
N ARG A 177 -0.33 2.24 -6.69
CA ARG A 177 -1.49 1.69 -7.42
C ARG A 177 -1.44 0.17 -7.46
N ASP A 178 -0.27 -0.43 -7.71
CA ASP A 178 -0.08 -1.88 -7.66
C ASP A 178 -0.39 -2.45 -6.26
N LEU A 179 0.09 -1.79 -5.20
CA LEU A 179 -0.21 -2.18 -3.82
C LEU A 179 -1.72 -2.12 -3.54
N LEU A 180 -2.38 -1.03 -3.94
CA LEU A 180 -3.82 -0.88 -3.76
C LEU A 180 -4.59 -1.94 -4.57
N ALA A 181 -4.17 -2.22 -5.80
CA ALA A 181 -4.80 -3.25 -6.63
C ALA A 181 -4.70 -4.63 -5.98
N GLY A 182 -3.54 -5.01 -5.42
CA GLY A 182 -3.38 -6.27 -4.70
C GLY A 182 -4.34 -6.40 -3.50
N LEU A 183 -4.51 -5.34 -2.70
CA LEU A 183 -5.48 -5.28 -1.61
C LEU A 183 -6.92 -5.38 -2.11
N LEU A 184 -7.25 -4.70 -3.20
CA LEU A 184 -8.61 -4.69 -3.74
C LEU A 184 -8.96 -5.97 -4.50
N ASP A 185 -7.99 -6.60 -5.12
CA ASP A 185 -8.20 -7.87 -5.84
C ASP A 185 -8.53 -9.01 -4.87
N THR A 186 -8.06 -8.93 -3.63
CA THR A 186 -8.45 -9.82 -2.54
C THR A 186 -9.75 -9.34 -1.87
N ASP A 187 -9.67 -8.38 -0.96
CA ASP A 187 -10.74 -7.92 -0.06
C ASP A 187 -11.60 -6.78 -0.62
N GLY A 188 -11.33 -6.32 -1.85
CA GLY A 188 -12.07 -5.25 -2.48
C GLY A 188 -13.32 -5.71 -3.22
N THR A 189 -14.37 -4.88 -3.19
CA THR A 189 -15.61 -5.09 -3.94
C THR A 189 -16.07 -3.82 -4.65
N VAL A 190 -16.93 -3.98 -5.66
CA VAL A 190 -17.60 -2.87 -6.33
C VAL A 190 -19.07 -2.88 -5.94
N THR A 191 -19.55 -1.76 -5.40
CA THR A 191 -20.95 -1.58 -5.03
C THR A 191 -21.86 -1.41 -6.26
N LYS A 192 -23.17 -1.56 -6.08
CA LYS A 192 -24.17 -1.28 -7.13
C LYS A 192 -24.11 0.17 -7.65
N SER A 193 -23.62 1.09 -6.84
CA SER A 193 -23.43 2.50 -7.21
C SER A 193 -22.10 2.78 -7.92
N GLY A 194 -21.25 1.77 -8.14
CA GLY A 194 -19.97 1.93 -8.81
C GLY A 194 -18.83 2.41 -7.90
N CYS A 195 -19.06 2.50 -6.59
CA CYS A 195 -17.99 2.80 -5.64
C CYS A 195 -17.18 1.54 -5.33
N VAL A 196 -15.91 1.73 -5.08
CA VAL A 196 -14.99 0.69 -4.62
C VAL A 196 -15.03 0.62 -3.11
N GLN A 197 -15.10 -0.57 -2.55
CA GLN A 197 -15.08 -0.82 -1.11
C GLN A 197 -13.94 -1.77 -0.74
N PHE A 198 -13.28 -1.48 0.36
CA PHE A 198 -12.32 -2.36 1.05
C PHE A 198 -12.76 -2.51 2.50
N THR A 199 -12.72 -3.73 3.04
CA THR A 199 -13.16 -4.00 4.42
C THR A 199 -12.10 -4.80 5.16
N THR A 200 -11.74 -4.37 6.36
CA THR A 200 -10.84 -5.11 7.25
C THR A 200 -11.30 -4.98 8.70
N THR A 201 -10.90 -5.93 9.54
CA THR A 201 -11.10 -5.89 11.00
C THR A 201 -9.85 -5.39 11.73
N ASP A 202 -8.74 -5.22 11.02
CA ASP A 202 -7.50 -4.70 11.58
C ASP A 202 -7.51 -3.15 11.51
N PRO A 203 -7.49 -2.45 12.65
CA PRO A 203 -7.54 -1.00 12.68
C PRO A 203 -6.26 -0.35 12.12
N ARG A 204 -5.09 -0.98 12.28
CA ARG A 204 -3.82 -0.47 11.77
C ARG A 204 -3.78 -0.55 10.25
N LEU A 205 -4.10 -1.70 9.69
CA LEU A 205 -4.20 -1.88 8.25
C LEU A 205 -5.24 -0.92 7.64
N HIS A 206 -6.38 -0.71 8.33
CA HIS A 206 -7.40 0.24 7.89
C HIS A 206 -6.85 1.67 7.75
N GLU A 207 -6.14 2.16 8.77
CA GLU A 207 -5.53 3.52 8.75
C GLU A 207 -4.47 3.64 7.63
N ASP A 208 -3.67 2.60 7.42
CA ASP A 208 -2.66 2.59 6.36
C ASP A 208 -3.30 2.57 4.96
N VAL A 209 -4.39 1.81 4.77
CA VAL A 209 -5.15 1.80 3.51
C VAL A 209 -5.82 3.15 3.26
N LEU A 210 -6.33 3.83 4.29
CA LEU A 210 -6.83 5.20 4.15
C LEU A 210 -5.74 6.15 3.67
N GLU A 211 -4.54 6.09 4.26
CA GLU A 211 -3.40 6.91 3.85
C GLU A 211 -2.98 6.62 2.41
N LEU A 212 -2.92 5.34 2.02
CA LEU A 212 -2.63 4.92 0.65
C LEU A 212 -3.62 5.54 -0.35
N ILE A 213 -4.92 5.41 -0.08
CA ILE A 213 -5.99 5.91 -0.94
C ILE A 213 -5.95 7.45 -1.03
N HIS A 214 -5.73 8.13 0.11
CA HIS A 214 -5.57 9.59 0.14
C HIS A 214 -4.32 10.05 -0.60
N GLY A 215 -3.21 9.33 -0.46
CA GLY A 215 -1.96 9.60 -1.18
C GLY A 215 -2.08 9.40 -2.70
N LEU A 216 -3.09 8.65 -3.16
CA LEU A 216 -3.46 8.51 -4.56
C LEU A 216 -4.53 9.53 -5.02
N GLY A 217 -4.86 10.51 -4.17
CA GLY A 217 -5.77 11.61 -4.53
C GLY A 217 -7.26 11.28 -4.42
N TYR A 218 -7.64 10.13 -3.87
CA TYR A 218 -9.06 9.77 -3.76
C TYR A 218 -9.68 10.27 -2.44
N ARG A 219 -10.96 10.61 -2.51
CA ARG A 219 -11.79 10.89 -1.34
C ARG A 219 -12.39 9.61 -0.80
N THR A 220 -12.32 9.40 0.51
CA THR A 220 -12.89 8.23 1.17
C THR A 220 -14.13 8.56 2.01
N GLY A 221 -15.03 7.59 2.11
CA GLY A 221 -16.02 7.47 3.17
C GLY A 221 -15.68 6.26 4.04
N VAL A 222 -15.86 6.38 5.35
CA VAL A 222 -15.58 5.31 6.31
C VAL A 222 -16.85 4.96 7.05
N SER A 223 -17.14 3.67 7.17
CA SER A 223 -18.17 3.14 8.05
C SER A 223 -17.60 2.07 8.98
N ARG A 224 -18.15 1.97 10.18
CA ARG A 224 -17.77 1.01 11.20
C ARG A 224 -18.98 0.17 11.57
N LYS A 225 -18.81 -1.14 11.61
CA LYS A 225 -19.89 -2.08 11.94
C LYS A 225 -19.36 -3.15 12.90
N ALA A 226 -20.08 -3.41 13.99
CA ALA A 226 -19.78 -4.55 14.84
C ALA A 226 -20.00 -5.85 14.05
N VAL A 227 -19.05 -6.79 14.16
CA VAL A 227 -19.16 -8.10 13.52
C VAL A 227 -20.10 -8.95 14.37
N THR A 228 -21.28 -9.27 13.84
CA THR A 228 -22.29 -10.11 14.52
C THR A 228 -21.90 -11.60 14.48
N GLY A 229 -22.24 -12.35 15.51
CA GLY A 229 -22.04 -13.81 15.59
C GLY A 229 -20.80 -14.28 16.35
N ARG A 230 -19.99 -13.37 16.89
CA ARG A 230 -18.92 -13.66 17.84
C ARG A 230 -19.26 -13.11 19.23
N ARG A 231 -18.50 -13.53 20.27
CA ARG A 231 -18.68 -13.13 21.68
C ARG A 231 -18.78 -11.59 21.83
N PRO A 232 -19.25 -11.05 23.01
CA PRO A 232 -19.45 -9.61 23.24
C PRO A 232 -18.25 -8.70 22.96
N GLU A 233 -17.03 -9.25 22.93
CA GLU A 233 -15.78 -8.60 22.51
C GLU A 233 -15.59 -8.63 20.98
N SER A 234 -16.69 -8.62 20.24
CA SER A 234 -16.70 -8.74 18.80
C SER A 234 -15.87 -7.67 18.11
N SER A 235 -15.03 -8.09 17.14
CA SER A 235 -14.24 -7.22 16.30
C SER A 235 -15.14 -6.23 15.54
N VAL A 236 -14.62 -5.01 15.34
CA VAL A 236 -15.25 -3.99 14.50
C VAL A 236 -14.73 -4.17 13.06
N ALA A 237 -15.63 -4.26 12.10
CA ALA A 237 -15.28 -4.19 10.69
C ALA A 237 -15.25 -2.71 10.26
N PHE A 238 -14.16 -2.30 9.65
CA PHE A 238 -13.95 -1.00 9.06
C PHE A 238 -14.12 -1.14 7.54
N THR A 239 -15.08 -0.41 6.99
CA THR A 239 -15.29 -0.38 5.53
C THR A 239 -14.91 0.99 4.99
N THR A 240 -13.93 1.02 4.12
CA THR A 240 -13.51 2.20 3.37
C THR A 240 -14.17 2.15 1.99
N THR A 241 -14.79 3.27 1.59
CA THR A 241 -15.45 3.40 0.28
C THR A 241 -14.88 4.62 -0.44
N PHE A 242 -14.56 4.48 -1.71
CA PHE A 242 -14.12 5.58 -2.57
C PHE A 242 -14.62 5.39 -4.01
N SER A 243 -14.51 6.44 -4.82
CA SER A 243 -14.87 6.41 -6.25
C SER A 243 -13.64 6.70 -7.08
N SER A 244 -13.48 5.99 -8.18
CA SER A 244 -12.42 6.19 -9.16
C SER A 244 -12.98 6.08 -10.57
N ASP A 245 -12.47 6.88 -11.50
CA ASP A 245 -12.70 6.74 -12.94
C ASP A 245 -11.59 5.92 -13.60
N GLU A 246 -10.50 5.67 -12.87
CA GLU A 246 -9.36 4.86 -13.30
C GLU A 246 -9.54 3.40 -12.89
N ASP A 247 -8.79 2.53 -13.53
CA ASP A 247 -8.75 1.12 -13.16
C ASP A 247 -7.95 0.96 -11.85
N VAL A 248 -8.59 0.43 -10.82
CA VAL A 248 -8.00 0.22 -9.48
C VAL A 248 -7.92 -1.26 -9.10
N PHE A 249 -8.37 -2.12 -9.97
CA PHE A 249 -8.25 -3.58 -9.88
C PHE A 249 -7.36 -4.07 -11.00
N TRP A 250 -6.68 -5.19 -10.81
CA TRP A 250 -5.94 -5.87 -11.87
C TRP A 250 -6.62 -7.17 -12.34
N LEU A 251 -7.52 -7.77 -11.53
CA LEU A 251 -8.29 -8.94 -11.94
C LEU A 251 -9.34 -8.55 -12.99
N PRO A 252 -9.32 -9.16 -14.20
CA PRO A 252 -10.16 -8.77 -15.34
C PRO A 252 -11.65 -8.68 -14.99
N ARG A 253 -12.19 -9.65 -14.25
CA ARG A 253 -13.60 -9.65 -13.82
C ARG A 253 -13.96 -8.47 -12.92
N LYS A 254 -13.05 -8.03 -12.02
CA LYS A 254 -13.26 -6.87 -11.15
C LYS A 254 -13.13 -5.57 -11.92
N VAL A 255 -12.17 -5.49 -12.85
CA VAL A 255 -12.01 -4.35 -13.78
C VAL A 255 -13.27 -4.16 -14.61
N LEU A 256 -13.78 -5.22 -15.24
CA LEU A 256 -15.01 -5.15 -16.07
C LEU A 256 -16.19 -4.68 -15.22
N LYS A 257 -16.42 -5.31 -14.07
CA LYS A 257 -17.51 -4.92 -13.16
C LYS A 257 -17.39 -3.46 -12.71
N HIS A 258 -16.19 -2.98 -12.44
CA HIS A 258 -15.97 -1.58 -12.08
C HIS A 258 -16.27 -0.65 -13.27
N LYS A 259 -15.79 -0.97 -14.46
CA LYS A 259 -16.06 -0.19 -15.68
C LYS A 259 -17.56 -0.09 -16.02
N GLU A 260 -18.31 -1.15 -15.83
CA GLU A 260 -19.75 -1.16 -16.06
C GLU A 260 -20.54 -0.29 -15.07
N LEU A 261 -20.07 -0.16 -13.84
CA LEU A 261 -20.78 0.50 -12.75
C LEU A 261 -20.27 1.91 -12.47
N ARG A 262 -18.99 2.22 -12.75
CA ARG A 262 -18.42 3.55 -12.50
C ARG A 262 -19.12 4.62 -13.36
N GLY A 263 -19.11 5.85 -12.88
CA GLY A 263 -19.75 6.98 -13.61
C GLY A 263 -21.25 7.14 -13.38
N ARG A 264 -21.91 6.20 -12.69
CA ARG A 264 -23.36 6.30 -12.39
C ARG A 264 -23.71 7.36 -11.33
N GLN A 265 -22.74 7.87 -10.61
CA GLN A 265 -22.94 8.91 -9.60
C GLN A 265 -22.19 10.18 -9.95
N PHE A 266 -22.94 11.29 -10.07
CA PHE A 266 -22.38 12.65 -10.10
C PHE A 266 -21.94 13.02 -8.69
N GLN A 267 -20.69 12.76 -8.33
CA GLN A 267 -20.14 13.20 -7.06
C GLN A 267 -19.16 14.37 -7.28
N ARG A 268 -19.16 15.31 -6.32
CA ARG A 268 -18.08 16.29 -6.15
C ARG A 268 -16.85 15.54 -5.65
N ARG A 269 -16.13 14.89 -6.58
CA ARG A 269 -15.04 13.94 -6.28
C ARG A 269 -13.73 14.63 -5.93
N ASP A 270 -13.60 15.90 -6.29
CA ASP A 270 -12.40 16.72 -6.26
C ASP A 270 -12.22 17.53 -4.97
N SER A 271 -13.15 17.42 -4.02
CA SER A 271 -13.16 18.29 -2.85
C SER A 271 -13.61 17.58 -1.57
N ARG A 272 -13.05 18.00 -0.44
CA ARG A 272 -13.50 17.66 0.91
C ARG A 272 -14.23 18.81 1.52
N PHE A 273 -15.40 18.56 2.12
CA PHE A 273 -16.20 19.59 2.77
C PHE A 273 -15.86 19.70 4.25
N ILE A 274 -15.83 20.94 4.74
CA ILE A 274 -15.72 21.23 6.18
C ILE A 274 -17.10 20.97 6.78
N VAL A 275 -17.19 19.96 7.64
CA VAL A 275 -18.46 19.52 8.24
C VAL A 275 -18.71 20.15 9.59
N ASP A 276 -17.64 20.50 10.34
CA ASP A 276 -17.69 21.05 11.68
C ASP A 276 -16.45 21.90 11.96
N ALA A 277 -16.61 22.89 12.81
CA ALA A 277 -15.54 23.71 13.38
C ALA A 277 -15.83 23.97 14.85
N ARG A 278 -15.04 23.41 15.73
CA ARG A 278 -15.19 23.53 17.18
C ARG A 278 -13.94 24.10 17.83
N ARG A 279 -14.14 24.81 18.92
CA ARG A 279 -13.04 25.30 19.74
C ARG A 279 -12.34 24.13 20.42
N VAL A 280 -11.01 24.14 20.40
CA VAL A 280 -10.14 23.25 21.16
C VAL A 280 -9.20 24.06 22.03
N GLU A 281 -8.57 23.42 23.01
CA GLU A 281 -7.51 24.06 23.78
C GLU A 281 -6.34 24.45 22.90
N SER A 282 -5.76 25.63 23.20
CA SER A 282 -4.55 26.10 22.52
C SER A 282 -3.34 25.26 22.96
N VAL A 283 -2.64 24.73 22.01
CA VAL A 283 -1.38 24.02 22.23
C VAL A 283 -0.25 24.74 21.48
N PRO A 284 1.02 24.62 21.94
CA PRO A 284 2.15 25.14 21.17
C PRO A 284 2.17 24.58 19.76
N VAL A 285 2.24 25.46 18.76
CA VAL A 285 2.28 25.07 17.34
C VAL A 285 3.55 25.60 16.70
N ARG A 286 3.96 24.99 15.59
CA ARG A 286 5.06 25.48 14.75
C ARG A 286 4.53 25.78 13.36
N CYS A 287 4.98 26.88 12.78
CA CYS A 287 4.82 27.15 11.37
C CYS A 287 5.91 26.43 10.58
N VAL A 288 5.57 25.91 9.43
CA VAL A 288 6.52 25.37 8.45
C VAL A 288 6.49 26.26 7.22
N GLN A 289 7.65 26.51 6.66
CA GLN A 289 7.80 27.16 5.36
C GLN A 289 8.19 26.08 4.35
N VAL A 290 7.56 26.12 3.19
CA VAL A 290 7.84 25.23 2.06
C VAL A 290 8.23 26.11 0.85
N ASP A 291 9.04 25.58 -0.04
CA ASP A 291 9.68 26.29 -1.15
C ASP A 291 8.94 26.19 -2.48
N ASN A 292 7.78 25.50 -2.52
CA ASN A 292 6.93 25.46 -3.69
C ASN A 292 6.20 26.81 -3.91
N GLU A 293 5.87 27.11 -5.17
CA GLU A 293 5.31 28.41 -5.58
C GLU A 293 3.99 28.79 -4.87
N ASP A 294 3.15 27.81 -4.56
CA ASP A 294 1.85 28.03 -3.90
C ASP A 294 1.94 27.96 -2.37
N HIS A 295 3.11 27.67 -1.81
CA HIS A 295 3.38 27.53 -0.38
C HIS A 295 2.42 26.56 0.35
N LEU A 296 1.77 25.67 -0.40
CA LEU A 296 0.89 24.64 0.13
C LEU A 296 1.70 23.41 0.56
N TYR A 297 1.32 22.83 1.66
CA TYR A 297 1.83 21.52 2.08
C TYR A 297 0.67 20.60 2.46
N LEU A 298 0.92 19.30 2.47
CA LEU A 298 -0.08 18.30 2.78
C LEU A 298 -0.06 17.98 4.27
N ALA A 299 -1.17 18.28 4.95
CA ALA A 299 -1.32 18.04 6.36
C ALA A 299 -2.00 16.69 6.63
N SER A 300 -1.55 16.01 7.69
CA SER A 300 -2.04 14.73 8.18
C SER A 300 -1.94 13.55 7.20
N ARG A 301 -2.25 12.34 7.66
CA ARG A 301 -2.38 11.14 6.81
C ARG A 301 -3.49 11.26 5.76
N SER A 302 -4.35 12.28 5.90
CA SER A 302 -5.44 12.54 4.95
C SER A 302 -5.02 13.39 3.76
N MET A 303 -3.75 13.82 3.68
CA MET A 303 -3.18 14.60 2.58
C MET A 303 -4.01 15.85 2.26
N ILE A 304 -4.33 16.64 3.30
CA ILE A 304 -5.13 17.85 3.14
C ILE A 304 -4.20 19.00 2.76
N PRO A 305 -4.36 19.62 1.57
CA PRO A 305 -3.62 20.81 1.21
C PRO A 305 -3.93 21.93 2.19
N THR A 306 -2.91 22.48 2.81
CA THR A 306 -3.03 23.55 3.79
C THR A 306 -1.93 24.58 3.61
N HIS A 307 -2.22 25.78 4.09
CA HIS A 307 -1.32 26.90 4.03
C HIS A 307 -1.26 27.56 5.41
N ASN A 308 -0.07 27.83 5.94
CA ASN A 308 0.10 28.37 7.27
C ASN A 308 -0.18 29.89 7.36
N SER A 309 0.10 30.65 6.29
CA SER A 309 -0.06 32.12 6.29
C SER A 309 -1.51 32.56 6.50
N THR A 310 -2.49 31.84 5.93
CA THR A 310 -3.92 32.14 6.11
C THR A 310 -4.34 32.01 7.57
N LEU A 311 -3.87 31.00 8.28
CA LEU A 311 -4.16 30.81 9.71
C LEU A 311 -3.55 31.94 10.54
N GLY A 312 -2.32 32.38 10.26
CA GLY A 312 -1.68 33.51 10.93
C GLY A 312 -2.46 34.81 10.78
N ILE A 313 -2.95 35.09 9.57
CA ILE A 313 -3.77 36.26 9.27
C ILE A 313 -5.15 36.19 9.95
N ASP A 314 -5.79 35.00 9.99
CA ASP A 314 -7.06 34.81 10.70
C ASP A 314 -6.90 34.98 12.23
N ILE A 315 -5.78 34.53 12.78
CA ILE A 315 -5.46 34.78 14.20
C ILE A 315 -5.28 36.27 14.44
N ALA A 316 -4.50 36.98 13.63
CA ALA A 316 -4.30 38.43 13.72
C ALA A 316 -5.61 39.20 13.57
N ARG A 317 -6.43 38.85 12.59
CA ARG A 317 -7.78 39.42 12.37
C ARG A 317 -8.70 39.19 13.57
N THR A 318 -8.74 37.98 14.09
CA THR A 318 -9.58 37.64 15.25
C THR A 318 -9.12 38.38 16.49
N ALA A 319 -7.82 38.47 16.75
CA ALA A 319 -7.28 39.23 17.86
C ALA A 319 -7.63 40.71 17.76
N SER A 320 -7.46 41.31 16.57
CA SER A 320 -7.76 42.75 16.40
C SER A 320 -9.24 43.06 16.39
N ILE A 321 -10.06 42.32 15.63
CA ILE A 321 -11.48 42.68 15.44
C ILE A 321 -12.35 42.17 16.56
N LYS A 322 -12.15 40.96 17.07
CA LYS A 322 -13.01 40.39 18.12
C LYS A 322 -12.55 40.69 19.54
N HIS A 323 -11.23 40.81 19.73
CA HIS A 323 -10.66 40.98 21.05
C HIS A 323 -10.01 42.33 21.29
N ASN A 324 -10.06 43.23 20.29
CA ASN A 324 -9.53 44.59 20.35
C ASN A 324 -8.04 44.66 20.74
N LEU A 325 -7.27 43.62 20.35
CA LEU A 325 -5.84 43.52 20.61
C LEU A 325 -5.05 44.08 19.43
N THR A 326 -4.04 44.87 19.71
CA THR A 326 -3.13 45.35 18.67
C THR A 326 -2.34 44.18 18.13
N THR A 327 -2.37 44.00 16.79
CA THR A 327 -1.57 42.99 16.10
C THR A 327 -0.68 43.62 15.06
N ALA A 328 0.56 43.14 14.96
CA ALA A 328 1.51 43.52 13.92
C ALA A 328 1.84 42.31 13.06
N VAL A 329 1.76 42.48 11.74
CA VAL A 329 2.08 41.43 10.77
C VAL A 329 3.37 41.83 10.05
N PHE A 330 4.41 41.01 10.21
CA PHE A 330 5.65 41.12 9.49
C PHE A 330 5.72 40.00 8.46
N SER A 331 5.68 40.34 7.18
CA SER A 331 5.77 39.38 6.09
C SER A 331 6.98 39.69 5.23
N LEU A 332 7.81 38.68 5.01
CA LEU A 332 8.92 38.73 4.05
C LEU A 332 8.53 38.14 2.67
N GLU A 333 7.34 37.56 2.59
CA GLU A 333 6.86 36.74 1.47
C GLU A 333 5.66 37.41 0.74
N MET A 334 4.70 37.92 1.48
CA MET A 334 3.49 38.55 0.93
C MET A 334 3.58 40.06 0.92
N SER A 335 3.13 40.66 -0.19
CA SER A 335 2.97 42.10 -0.29
C SER A 335 1.88 42.63 0.65
N ARG A 336 1.94 43.93 0.98
CA ARG A 336 0.91 44.61 1.79
C ARG A 336 -0.48 44.44 1.18
N THR A 337 -0.61 44.48 -0.13
CA THR A 337 -1.88 44.34 -0.85
C THR A 337 -2.45 42.95 -0.69
N GLU A 338 -1.63 41.90 -0.80
CA GLU A 338 -2.06 40.50 -0.61
C GLU A 338 -2.52 40.24 0.83
N ILE A 339 -1.79 40.75 1.83
CA ILE A 339 -2.20 40.66 3.22
C ILE A 339 -3.54 41.37 3.44
N THR A 340 -3.71 42.58 2.87
CA THR A 340 -4.97 43.32 2.99
C THR A 340 -6.13 42.57 2.35
N MET A 341 -5.96 41.99 1.17
CA MET A 341 -6.98 41.20 0.49
C MET A 341 -7.38 39.95 1.30
N ARG A 342 -6.41 39.29 1.94
CA ARG A 342 -6.68 38.13 2.80
C ARG A 342 -7.35 38.50 4.13
N ILE A 343 -7.12 39.71 4.64
CA ILE A 343 -7.82 40.21 5.83
C ILE A 343 -9.30 40.54 5.49
N LEU A 344 -9.56 40.98 4.27
CA LEU A 344 -10.90 41.37 3.81
C LEU A 344 -11.74 40.19 3.30
N SER A 345 -11.13 39.11 2.87
CA SER A 345 -11.81 37.87 2.46
C SER A 345 -12.25 37.01 3.67
#